data_a476e119f6703293ec2724adb8bd46cf
#
_entry.id   a476e119f6703293ec2724adb8bd46cf
#
_cell.length_a   1.000
_cell.length_b   1.000
_cell.length_c   1.000
_cell.angle_alpha   90.00
_cell.angle_beta   90.00
_cell.angle_gamma   90.00
#
_symmetry.space_group_name_H-M   'P 1'
#
loop_
_entity.id
_entity.type
_entity.pdbx_description
1 polymer ?
#
loop_
_entity_poly.entity_id
_entity_poly.type
_entity_poly.pdbx_seq_one_letter_code
_entity_poly.pdbx_strand_id
1 'polypeptide(L)'
;MAEKGFILSAEEELKLREPIDEYIGKIQEQIDALRLDGTDKVRSLKNHIAVVKESKNLSKEEKTKIIENDKKVLEEANAVESRNKDKVNKLIAEAEDYLSKNYNSQYYNKVVNSCEAEKEAEKKEYERICAVLKEEHTAQLSKLSDPDEIKDEKYVYKNKLYDVKMAHESKCQEIKDRKHDAFLHKYHLIDLLRMSKYTFAQKRAQSIENYKYS
;
A
#
# COMPACT_ATOMS: atom_id res chain seq x y z
N MET A 1 -28.43 3.60 21.10
CA MET A 1 -28.70 4.44 19.90
C MET A 1 -27.52 4.22 18.98
N ALA A 2 -27.74 3.59 17.84
CA ALA A 2 -26.68 3.46 16.86
C ALA A 2 -26.37 4.87 16.33
N GLU A 3 -25.16 5.34 16.52
CA GLU A 3 -24.66 6.56 15.87
C GLU A 3 -24.93 6.42 14.37
N LYS A 4 -25.61 7.43 13.78
CA LYS A 4 -25.77 7.50 12.33
C LYS A 4 -24.37 7.36 11.71
N GLY A 5 -24.14 6.29 10.97
CA GLY A 5 -22.86 6.00 10.37
C GLY A 5 -22.36 7.22 9.59
N PHE A 6 -21.21 7.74 10.02
CA PHE A 6 -20.56 8.88 9.37
C PHE A 6 -19.87 8.39 8.10
N ILE A 7 -20.18 8.98 6.96
CA ILE A 7 -19.54 8.69 5.68
C ILE A 7 -18.33 9.63 5.54
N LEU A 8 -17.14 9.04 5.49
CA LEU A 8 -15.89 9.77 5.29
C LEU A 8 -15.75 10.22 3.84
N SER A 9 -15.34 11.45 3.64
CA SER A 9 -14.84 11.91 2.34
C SER A 9 -13.43 11.35 2.07
N ALA A 10 -12.99 11.37 0.81
CA ALA A 10 -11.63 10.96 0.44
C ALA A 10 -10.55 11.78 1.18
N GLU A 11 -10.80 13.07 1.41
CA GLU A 11 -9.89 13.95 2.17
C GLU A 11 -9.80 13.56 3.65
N GLU A 12 -10.93 13.18 4.26
CA GLU A 12 -10.95 12.71 5.65
C GLU A 12 -10.28 11.35 5.81
N GLU A 13 -10.45 10.43 4.86
CA GLU A 13 -9.71 9.17 4.83
C GLU A 13 -8.20 9.40 4.72
N LEU A 14 -7.78 10.32 3.86
CA LEU A 14 -6.36 10.68 3.71
C LEU A 14 -5.79 11.22 5.03
N LYS A 15 -6.50 12.14 5.69
CA LYS A 15 -6.10 12.68 7.01
C LYS A 15 -5.98 11.62 8.09
N LEU A 16 -6.78 10.56 8.03
CA LEU A 16 -6.67 9.44 8.97
C LEU A 16 -5.46 8.55 8.68
N ARG A 17 -5.07 8.43 7.42
CA ARG A 17 -3.95 7.60 6.95
C ARG A 17 -2.60 8.29 7.12
N GLU A 18 -2.53 9.59 6.86
CA GLU A 18 -1.32 10.40 6.83
C GLU A 18 -0.41 10.23 8.06
N PRO A 19 -0.90 10.26 9.33
CA PRO A 19 -0.03 10.06 10.50
C PRO A 19 0.63 8.68 10.54
N ILE A 20 -0.03 7.66 9.98
CA ILE A 20 0.50 6.29 9.91
C ILE A 20 1.58 6.23 8.85
N ASP A 21 1.32 6.76 7.66
CA ASP A 21 2.25 6.82 6.55
C ASP A 21 3.52 7.62 6.92
N GLU A 22 3.37 8.76 7.59
CA GLU A 22 4.49 9.57 8.09
C GLU A 22 5.33 8.81 9.11
N TYR A 23 4.71 8.12 10.06
CA TYR A 23 5.43 7.34 11.05
C TYR A 23 6.28 6.24 10.40
N ILE A 24 5.69 5.48 9.48
CA ILE A 24 6.38 4.43 8.74
C ILE A 24 7.47 5.00 7.83
N GLY A 25 7.22 6.12 7.17
CA GLY A 25 8.21 6.83 6.35
C GLY A 25 9.46 7.25 7.16
N LYS A 26 9.27 7.81 8.36
CA LYS A 26 10.38 8.16 9.27
C LYS A 26 11.20 6.94 9.70
N ILE A 27 10.55 5.82 9.99
CA ILE A 27 11.24 4.57 10.29
C ILE A 27 12.04 4.07 9.09
N GLN A 28 11.47 4.13 7.88
CA GLN A 28 12.13 3.75 6.64
C GLN A 28 13.39 4.60 6.38
N GLU A 29 13.31 5.91 6.55
CA GLU A 29 14.46 6.82 6.42
C GLU A 29 15.58 6.46 7.39
N GLN A 30 15.25 6.16 8.67
CA GLN A 30 16.21 5.73 9.67
C GLN A 30 16.90 4.39 9.29
N ILE A 31 16.13 3.44 8.76
CA ILE A 31 16.64 2.15 8.28
C ILE A 31 17.60 2.38 7.10
N ASP A 32 17.21 3.21 6.14
CA ASP A 32 18.01 3.47 4.95
C ASP A 32 19.31 4.21 5.29
N ALA A 33 19.30 5.14 6.24
CA ALA A 33 20.49 5.80 6.74
C ALA A 33 21.48 4.81 7.40
N LEU A 34 20.98 3.91 8.25
CA LEU A 34 21.83 2.88 8.91
C LEU A 34 22.48 1.91 7.90
N ARG A 35 21.84 1.67 6.76
CA ARG A 35 22.35 0.78 5.71
C ARG A 35 23.48 1.37 4.90
N LEU A 36 23.44 2.69 4.64
CA LEU A 36 24.48 3.35 3.85
C LEU A 36 25.83 3.36 4.56
N ASP A 37 25.86 3.53 5.88
CA ASP A 37 27.10 3.68 6.66
C ASP A 37 27.94 2.40 6.80
N GLY A 38 27.34 1.22 6.76
CA GLY A 38 28.06 -0.05 7.02
C GLY A 38 28.38 -0.85 5.76
N THR A 39 27.39 -1.06 4.92
CA THR A 39 27.46 -2.02 3.81
C THR A 39 28.41 -1.58 2.69
N ASP A 40 28.46 -0.29 2.37
CA ASP A 40 29.33 0.21 1.31
C ASP A 40 30.81 0.18 1.73
N LYS A 41 31.10 0.47 3.00
CA LYS A 41 32.45 0.39 3.53
C LYS A 41 33.01 -1.03 3.51
N VAL A 42 32.21 -1.99 3.98
CA VAL A 42 32.57 -3.43 3.97
C VAL A 42 32.82 -3.90 2.53
N ARG A 43 31.97 -3.52 1.59
CA ARG A 43 32.10 -3.89 0.18
C ARG A 43 33.33 -3.28 -0.45
N SER A 44 33.59 -1.99 -0.23
CA SER A 44 34.76 -1.29 -0.74
C SER A 44 36.06 -1.93 -0.25
N LEU A 45 36.15 -2.26 1.04
CA LEU A 45 37.32 -2.92 1.63
C LEU A 45 37.55 -4.33 1.06
N LYS A 46 36.48 -5.12 0.88
CA LYS A 46 36.60 -6.45 0.25
C LYS A 46 37.11 -6.38 -1.17
N ASN A 47 36.62 -5.39 -1.95
CA ASN A 47 37.09 -5.15 -3.31
C ASN A 47 38.55 -4.70 -3.32
N HIS A 48 38.95 -3.79 -2.42
CA HIS A 48 40.33 -3.33 -2.32
C HIS A 48 41.30 -4.47 -2.00
N ILE A 49 40.96 -5.32 -1.02
CA ILE A 49 41.76 -6.53 -0.71
C ILE A 49 41.91 -7.45 -1.94
N ALA A 50 40.86 -7.65 -2.74
CA ALA A 50 40.93 -8.46 -3.95
C ALA A 50 41.88 -7.83 -4.98
N VAL A 51 41.75 -6.54 -5.24
CA VAL A 51 42.62 -5.78 -6.18
C VAL A 51 44.08 -5.84 -5.75
N VAL A 52 44.37 -5.64 -4.44
CA VAL A 52 45.74 -5.71 -3.91
C VAL A 52 46.36 -7.11 -4.08
N LYS A 53 45.57 -8.18 -3.89
CA LYS A 53 46.05 -9.55 -4.11
C LYS A 53 46.48 -9.79 -5.56
N GLU A 54 45.73 -9.28 -6.52
CA GLU A 54 45.94 -9.47 -7.94
C GLU A 54 46.99 -8.50 -8.55
N SER A 55 47.34 -7.42 -7.84
CA SER A 55 48.29 -6.42 -8.30
C SER A 55 49.65 -7.03 -8.64
N LYS A 56 50.18 -6.74 -9.83
CA LYS A 56 51.52 -7.17 -10.26
C LYS A 56 52.62 -6.17 -9.89
N ASN A 57 52.23 -4.96 -9.46
CA ASN A 57 53.13 -3.86 -9.17
C ASN A 57 53.58 -3.73 -7.73
N LEU A 58 53.03 -4.56 -6.84
CA LEU A 58 53.38 -4.58 -5.41
C LEU A 58 54.22 -5.79 -5.06
N SER A 59 55.22 -5.59 -4.22
CA SER A 59 55.99 -6.68 -3.63
C SER A 59 55.12 -7.51 -2.66
N LYS A 60 55.58 -8.70 -2.37
CA LYS A 60 54.87 -9.61 -1.44
C LYS A 60 54.69 -9.01 -0.05
N GLU A 61 55.70 -8.29 0.42
CA GLU A 61 55.69 -7.63 1.73
C GLU A 61 54.75 -6.45 1.80
N GLU A 62 54.70 -5.61 0.74
CA GLU A 62 53.78 -4.50 0.64
C GLU A 62 52.30 -4.99 0.57
N LYS A 63 52.01 -6.02 -0.23
CA LYS A 63 50.71 -6.64 -0.23
C LYS A 63 50.24 -7.12 1.12
N THR A 64 51.14 -7.80 1.86
CA THR A 64 50.82 -8.33 3.19
C THR A 64 50.46 -7.21 4.15
N LYS A 65 51.25 -6.13 4.19
CA LYS A 65 50.99 -4.97 5.06
C LYS A 65 49.65 -4.29 4.75
N ILE A 66 49.38 -4.08 3.46
CA ILE A 66 48.10 -3.44 3.03
C ILE A 66 46.90 -4.32 3.41
N ILE A 67 46.99 -5.62 3.11
CA ILE A 67 45.91 -6.58 3.40
C ILE A 67 45.68 -6.72 4.90
N GLU A 68 46.73 -6.73 5.73
CA GLU A 68 46.57 -6.77 7.17
C GLU A 68 45.91 -5.53 7.74
N ASN A 69 46.27 -4.35 7.25
CA ASN A 69 45.59 -3.10 7.61
C ASN A 69 44.13 -3.09 7.19
N ASP A 70 43.83 -3.45 5.95
CA ASP A 70 42.47 -3.51 5.43
C ASP A 70 41.62 -4.54 6.20
N LYS A 71 42.20 -5.67 6.61
CA LYS A 71 41.48 -6.66 7.43
C LYS A 71 41.07 -6.11 8.77
N LYS A 72 41.94 -5.33 9.46
CA LYS A 72 41.57 -4.69 10.73
C LYS A 72 40.43 -3.73 10.55
N VAL A 73 40.50 -2.87 9.52
CA VAL A 73 39.42 -1.93 9.21
C VAL A 73 38.14 -2.66 8.80
N LEU A 74 38.27 -3.81 8.12
CA LEU A 74 37.13 -4.64 7.71
C LEU A 74 36.45 -5.30 8.93
N GLU A 75 37.22 -5.73 9.95
CA GLU A 75 36.66 -6.26 11.20
C GLU A 75 35.84 -5.19 11.94
N GLU A 76 36.36 -3.96 12.04
CA GLU A 76 35.61 -2.83 12.59
C GLU A 76 34.35 -2.51 11.79
N ALA A 77 34.44 -2.47 10.45
CA ALA A 77 33.30 -2.22 9.57
C ALA A 77 32.24 -3.31 9.67
N ASN A 78 32.65 -4.59 9.78
CA ASN A 78 31.72 -5.71 10.00
C ASN A 78 31.01 -5.61 11.36
N ALA A 79 31.70 -5.16 12.40
CA ALA A 79 31.10 -4.95 13.71
C ALA A 79 30.06 -3.81 13.68
N VAL A 80 30.31 -2.76 12.91
CA VAL A 80 29.33 -1.68 12.67
C VAL A 80 28.13 -2.21 11.87
N GLU A 81 28.38 -2.96 10.80
CA GLU A 81 27.30 -3.57 9.98
C GLU A 81 26.41 -4.49 10.82
N SER A 82 27.00 -5.33 11.69
CA SER A 82 26.22 -6.20 12.58
C SER A 82 25.34 -5.38 13.53
N ARG A 83 25.90 -4.37 14.19
CA ARG A 83 25.12 -3.46 15.06
C ARG A 83 24.01 -2.74 14.31
N ASN A 84 24.26 -2.33 13.06
CA ASN A 84 23.23 -1.69 12.23
C ASN A 84 22.12 -2.67 11.86
N LYS A 85 22.45 -3.93 11.55
CA LYS A 85 21.42 -4.98 11.31
C LYS A 85 20.52 -5.18 12.53
N ASP A 86 21.08 -5.20 13.72
CA ASP A 86 20.30 -5.35 14.96
C ASP A 86 19.37 -4.13 15.18
N LYS A 87 19.90 -2.92 14.94
CA LYS A 87 19.07 -1.70 14.99
C LYS A 87 17.95 -1.70 13.96
N VAL A 88 18.23 -2.11 12.72
CA VAL A 88 17.21 -2.24 11.65
C VAL A 88 16.13 -3.22 12.07
N ASN A 89 16.50 -4.40 12.58
CA ASN A 89 15.55 -5.39 13.05
C ASN A 89 14.67 -4.85 14.18
N LYS A 90 15.24 -4.08 15.10
CA LYS A 90 14.50 -3.44 16.19
C LYS A 90 13.50 -2.40 15.66
N LEU A 91 13.92 -1.51 14.76
CA LEU A 91 13.07 -0.49 14.16
C LEU A 91 11.88 -1.12 13.40
N ILE A 92 12.12 -2.23 12.68
CA ILE A 92 11.05 -2.94 11.98
C ILE A 92 10.07 -3.56 12.98
N ALA A 93 10.58 -4.21 14.05
CA ALA A 93 9.71 -4.79 15.07
C ALA A 93 8.84 -3.72 15.76
N GLU A 94 9.42 -2.54 16.05
CA GLU A 94 8.70 -1.39 16.60
C GLU A 94 7.61 -0.89 15.64
N ALA A 95 7.90 -0.82 14.35
CA ALA A 95 6.93 -0.39 13.33
C ALA A 95 5.81 -1.43 13.13
N GLU A 96 6.12 -2.71 13.10
CA GLU A 96 5.12 -3.78 13.02
C GLU A 96 4.21 -3.81 14.27
N ASP A 97 4.77 -3.59 15.46
CA ASP A 97 4.00 -3.46 16.69
C ASP A 97 3.09 -2.21 16.67
N TYR A 98 3.60 -1.07 16.22
CA TYR A 98 2.82 0.14 16.04
C TYR A 98 1.64 -0.08 15.09
N LEU A 99 1.88 -0.69 13.92
CA LEU A 99 0.82 -1.01 12.96
C LEU A 99 -0.20 -1.99 13.55
N SER A 100 0.25 -2.98 14.30
CA SER A 100 -0.64 -3.95 14.96
C SER A 100 -1.60 -3.27 15.93
N LYS A 101 -1.12 -2.31 16.72
CA LYS A 101 -1.90 -1.63 17.76
C LYS A 101 -2.78 -0.51 17.23
N ASN A 102 -2.29 0.24 16.25
CA ASN A 102 -2.88 1.51 15.88
C ASN A 102 -3.64 1.49 14.54
N TYR A 103 -3.20 0.71 13.55
CA TYR A 103 -3.76 0.74 12.20
C TYR A 103 -5.27 0.48 12.19
N ASN A 104 -5.72 -0.57 12.87
CA ASN A 104 -7.13 -0.94 12.85
C ASN A 104 -8.01 0.11 13.55
N SER A 105 -7.57 0.63 14.70
CA SER A 105 -8.37 1.59 15.49
C SER A 105 -8.36 3.01 14.91
N GLN A 106 -7.22 3.45 14.37
CA GLN A 106 -7.06 4.82 13.88
C GLN A 106 -7.58 5.02 12.46
N TYR A 107 -7.47 4.01 11.60
CA TYR A 107 -7.79 4.11 10.18
C TYR A 107 -8.79 3.02 9.72
N TYR A 108 -8.38 1.74 9.69
CA TYR A 108 -9.14 0.68 9.01
C TYR A 108 -10.60 0.56 9.48
N ASN A 109 -10.83 0.52 10.78
CA ASN A 109 -12.21 0.38 11.31
C ASN A 109 -13.09 1.59 10.97
N LYS A 110 -12.51 2.79 10.90
CA LYS A 110 -13.24 4.00 10.51
C LYS A 110 -13.65 3.96 9.05
N VAL A 111 -12.74 3.50 8.16
CA VAL A 111 -13.05 3.31 6.74
C VAL A 111 -14.09 2.22 6.56
N VAL A 112 -13.98 1.09 7.24
CA VAL A 112 -14.98 0.01 7.17
C VAL A 112 -16.35 0.50 7.60
N ASN A 113 -16.46 1.22 8.73
CA ASN A 113 -17.72 1.76 9.22
C ASN A 113 -18.32 2.79 8.23
N SER A 114 -17.47 3.64 7.64
CA SER A 114 -17.87 4.57 6.58
C SER A 114 -18.42 3.83 5.35
N CYS A 115 -17.72 2.80 4.88
CA CYS A 115 -18.16 1.98 3.74
C CYS A 115 -19.50 1.28 4.03
N GLU A 116 -19.73 0.80 5.24
CA GLU A 116 -21.00 0.17 5.63
C GLU A 116 -22.15 1.19 5.69
N ALA A 117 -21.89 2.39 6.21
CA ALA A 117 -22.85 3.47 6.21
C ALA A 117 -23.21 3.94 4.78
N GLU A 118 -22.21 4.08 3.91
CA GLU A 118 -22.41 4.45 2.50
C GLU A 118 -23.19 3.39 1.75
N LYS A 119 -22.88 2.09 1.96
CA LYS A 119 -23.62 0.99 1.36
C LYS A 119 -25.08 0.97 1.78
N GLU A 120 -25.38 1.26 3.02
CA GLU A 120 -26.76 1.33 3.51
C GLU A 120 -27.49 2.55 2.94
N ALA A 121 -26.80 3.68 2.81
CA ALA A 121 -27.36 4.89 2.16
C ALA A 121 -27.66 4.63 0.67
N GLU A 122 -26.72 4.01 -0.04
CA GLU A 122 -26.86 3.65 -1.45
C GLU A 122 -28.04 2.68 -1.68
N LYS A 123 -28.18 1.69 -0.81
CA LYS A 123 -29.33 0.75 -0.87
C LYS A 123 -30.67 1.49 -0.74
N LYS A 124 -30.78 2.40 0.22
CA LYS A 124 -32.01 3.18 0.43
C LYS A 124 -32.31 4.07 -0.79
N GLU A 125 -31.28 4.69 -1.38
CA GLU A 125 -31.44 5.53 -2.55
C GLU A 125 -31.85 4.71 -3.77
N TYR A 126 -31.26 3.54 -3.97
CA TYR A 126 -31.68 2.60 -5.01
C TYR A 126 -33.14 2.19 -4.87
N GLU A 127 -33.58 1.79 -3.66
CA GLU A 127 -34.97 1.42 -3.38
C GLU A 127 -35.91 2.60 -3.63
N ARG A 128 -35.54 3.83 -3.25
CA ARG A 128 -36.31 5.06 -3.50
C ARG A 128 -36.48 5.32 -4.99
N ILE A 129 -35.39 5.25 -5.75
CA ILE A 129 -35.42 5.49 -7.22
C ILE A 129 -36.28 4.43 -7.90
N CYS A 130 -36.15 3.16 -7.54
CA CYS A 130 -36.98 2.09 -8.10
C CYS A 130 -38.48 2.29 -7.80
N ALA A 131 -38.82 2.77 -6.60
CA ALA A 131 -40.22 3.08 -6.25
C ALA A 131 -40.76 4.21 -7.07
N VAL A 132 -40.02 5.31 -7.23
CA VAL A 132 -40.42 6.45 -8.08
C VAL A 132 -40.62 6.01 -9.53
N LEU A 133 -39.67 5.27 -10.10
CA LEU A 133 -39.82 4.78 -11.49
C LEU A 133 -41.06 3.87 -11.68
N LYS A 134 -41.36 3.04 -10.66
CA LYS A 134 -42.55 2.19 -10.70
C LYS A 134 -43.85 3.00 -10.66
N GLU A 135 -43.92 4.04 -9.84
CA GLU A 135 -45.08 4.95 -9.75
C GLU A 135 -45.26 5.69 -11.05
N GLU A 136 -44.20 6.28 -11.62
CA GLU A 136 -44.23 6.95 -12.92
C GLU A 136 -44.70 6.04 -14.05
N HIS A 137 -44.16 4.82 -14.11
CA HIS A 137 -44.54 3.82 -15.09
C HIS A 137 -46.03 3.47 -14.98
N THR A 138 -46.53 3.23 -13.77
CA THR A 138 -47.92 2.93 -13.51
C THR A 138 -48.83 4.08 -13.94
N ALA A 139 -48.44 5.33 -13.65
CA ALA A 139 -49.17 6.52 -14.04
C ALA A 139 -49.16 6.74 -15.56
N GLN A 140 -48.08 6.40 -16.25
CA GLN A 140 -48.02 6.45 -17.72
C GLN A 140 -48.90 5.38 -18.36
N LEU A 141 -48.82 4.14 -17.90
CA LEU A 141 -49.65 3.04 -18.42
C LEU A 141 -51.15 3.33 -18.28
N SER A 142 -51.57 4.02 -17.22
CA SER A 142 -52.99 4.37 -17.02
C SER A 142 -53.54 5.39 -18.05
N LYS A 143 -52.63 6.08 -18.76
CA LYS A 143 -53.02 7.09 -19.79
C LYS A 143 -53.01 6.53 -21.21
N LEU A 144 -52.42 5.35 -21.42
CA LEU A 144 -52.23 4.73 -22.72
C LEU A 144 -53.36 3.74 -23.00
N SER A 145 -53.83 3.73 -24.25
CA SER A 145 -54.85 2.78 -24.71
C SER A 145 -54.37 1.96 -25.91
N ASP A 146 -53.35 2.43 -26.62
CA ASP A 146 -52.76 1.76 -27.77
C ASP A 146 -51.84 0.63 -27.30
N PRO A 147 -52.00 -0.62 -27.78
CA PRO A 147 -51.12 -1.74 -27.44
C PRO A 147 -49.66 -1.54 -27.79
N ASP A 148 -49.35 -0.84 -28.88
CA ASP A 148 -47.96 -0.58 -29.30
C ASP A 148 -47.32 0.47 -28.39
N GLU A 149 -48.00 1.56 -28.03
CA GLU A 149 -47.53 2.55 -27.04
C GLU A 149 -47.32 1.92 -25.66
N ILE A 150 -48.19 1.01 -25.22
CA ILE A 150 -48.06 0.27 -23.97
C ILE A 150 -46.79 -0.60 -23.99
N LYS A 151 -46.49 -1.23 -25.14
CA LYS A 151 -45.31 -2.06 -25.29
C LYS A 151 -44.03 -1.21 -25.26
N ASP A 152 -44.03 -0.07 -25.91
CA ASP A 152 -42.91 0.86 -25.93
C ASP A 152 -42.63 1.42 -24.52
N GLU A 153 -43.67 1.82 -23.80
CA GLU A 153 -43.52 2.29 -22.42
C GLU A 153 -42.93 1.20 -21.50
N LYS A 154 -43.36 -0.06 -21.61
CA LYS A 154 -42.77 -1.18 -20.86
C LYS A 154 -41.29 -1.39 -21.19
N TYR A 155 -40.92 -1.20 -22.45
CA TYR A 155 -39.51 -1.29 -22.87
C TYR A 155 -38.69 -0.15 -22.29
N VAL A 156 -39.16 1.08 -22.33
CA VAL A 156 -38.51 2.26 -21.75
C VAL A 156 -38.32 2.08 -20.24
N TYR A 157 -39.38 1.65 -19.54
CA TYR A 157 -39.31 1.38 -18.10
C TYR A 157 -38.26 0.31 -17.76
N LYS A 158 -38.21 -0.78 -18.51
CA LYS A 158 -37.23 -1.85 -18.32
C LYS A 158 -35.79 -1.34 -18.49
N ASN A 159 -35.54 -0.49 -19.48
CA ASN A 159 -34.23 0.10 -19.71
C ASN A 159 -33.82 1.05 -18.56
N LYS A 160 -34.72 1.92 -18.10
CA LYS A 160 -34.48 2.80 -16.95
C LYS A 160 -34.13 1.99 -15.70
N LEU A 161 -34.86 0.91 -15.41
CA LEU A 161 -34.55 0.03 -14.29
C LEU A 161 -33.20 -0.65 -14.44
N TYR A 162 -32.84 -1.06 -15.66
CA TYR A 162 -31.52 -1.64 -15.93
C TYR A 162 -30.40 -0.64 -15.66
N ASP A 163 -30.51 0.59 -16.13
CA ASP A 163 -29.52 1.65 -15.93
C ASP A 163 -29.34 1.97 -14.45
N VAL A 164 -30.43 2.09 -13.70
CA VAL A 164 -30.40 2.33 -12.24
C VAL A 164 -29.75 1.16 -11.51
N LYS A 165 -30.03 -0.07 -11.93
CA LYS A 165 -29.39 -1.26 -11.36
C LYS A 165 -27.89 -1.28 -11.62
N MET A 166 -27.46 -0.99 -12.84
CA MET A 166 -26.03 -0.94 -13.19
C MET A 166 -25.28 0.14 -12.42
N ALA A 167 -25.89 1.33 -12.25
CA ALA A 167 -25.31 2.41 -11.43
C ALA A 167 -25.15 1.99 -9.97
N HIS A 168 -26.17 1.35 -9.40
CA HIS A 168 -26.12 0.81 -8.03
C HIS A 168 -25.03 -0.25 -7.86
N GLU A 169 -24.93 -1.21 -8.79
CA GLU A 169 -23.90 -2.25 -8.76
C GLU A 169 -22.47 -1.67 -8.85
N SER A 170 -22.29 -0.67 -9.75
CA SER A 170 -21.01 0.05 -9.85
C SER A 170 -20.63 0.72 -8.53
N LYS A 171 -21.57 1.44 -7.92
CA LYS A 171 -21.34 2.12 -6.64
C LYS A 171 -21.04 1.14 -5.50
N CYS A 172 -21.75 0.02 -5.45
CA CYS A 172 -21.48 -1.05 -4.51
C CYS A 172 -20.09 -1.66 -4.70
N GLN A 173 -19.59 -1.75 -5.94
CA GLN A 173 -18.26 -2.24 -6.23
C GLN A 173 -17.19 -1.24 -5.78
N GLU A 174 -17.34 0.06 -6.07
CA GLU A 174 -16.44 1.11 -5.61
C GLU A 174 -16.27 1.09 -4.08
N ILE A 175 -17.37 0.91 -3.33
CA ILE A 175 -17.35 0.81 -1.87
C ILE A 175 -16.56 -0.42 -1.41
N LYS A 176 -16.73 -1.57 -2.09
CA LYS A 176 -15.97 -2.79 -1.78
C LYS A 176 -14.48 -2.62 -2.06
N ASP A 177 -14.13 -1.99 -3.19
CA ASP A 177 -12.75 -1.77 -3.59
C ASP A 177 -12.05 -0.85 -2.59
N ARG A 178 -12.70 0.23 -2.14
CA ARG A 178 -12.17 1.12 -1.10
C ARG A 178 -11.91 0.41 0.22
N LYS A 179 -12.82 -0.48 0.64
CA LYS A 179 -12.63 -1.30 1.84
C LYS A 179 -11.45 -2.27 1.67
N HIS A 180 -11.29 -2.85 0.49
CA HIS A 180 -10.20 -3.75 0.16
C HIS A 180 -8.86 -3.02 0.11
N ASP A 181 -8.81 -1.84 -0.49
CA ASP A 181 -7.61 -1.00 -0.54
C ASP A 181 -7.14 -0.59 0.86
N ALA A 182 -8.05 -0.22 1.75
CA ALA A 182 -7.72 0.05 3.15
C ALA A 182 -7.15 -1.18 3.87
N PHE A 183 -7.61 -2.39 3.54
CA PHE A 183 -7.04 -3.63 4.06
C PHE A 183 -5.61 -3.87 3.50
N LEU A 184 -5.43 -3.75 2.20
CA LEU A 184 -4.14 -3.98 1.53
C LEU A 184 -3.08 -2.96 1.94
N HIS A 185 -3.46 -1.72 2.23
CA HIS A 185 -2.54 -0.67 2.62
C HIS A 185 -1.65 -1.05 3.82
N LYS A 186 -2.19 -1.74 4.83
CA LYS A 186 -1.39 -2.25 5.96
C LYS A 186 -0.26 -3.18 5.50
N TYR A 187 -0.57 -4.10 4.59
CA TYR A 187 0.43 -5.04 4.07
C TYR A 187 1.46 -4.33 3.21
N HIS A 188 1.03 -3.34 2.43
CA HIS A 188 1.94 -2.51 1.65
C HIS A 188 2.97 -1.79 2.56
N LEU A 189 2.54 -1.21 3.68
CA LEU A 189 3.44 -0.58 4.66
C LEU A 189 4.43 -1.58 5.27
N ILE A 190 3.98 -2.79 5.60
CA ILE A 190 4.84 -3.86 6.10
C ILE A 190 5.87 -4.28 5.04
N ASP A 191 5.45 -4.41 3.80
CA ASP A 191 6.35 -4.77 2.69
C ASP A 191 7.39 -3.68 2.41
N LEU A 192 7.02 -2.40 2.49
CA LEU A 192 7.98 -1.28 2.41
C LEU A 192 9.07 -1.38 3.47
N LEU A 193 8.70 -1.68 4.73
CA LEU A 193 9.65 -1.88 5.82
C LEU A 193 10.56 -3.09 5.57
N ARG A 194 10.00 -4.19 5.08
CA ARG A 194 10.77 -5.40 4.74
C ARG A 194 11.72 -5.17 3.58
N MET A 195 11.28 -4.45 2.55
CA MET A 195 12.15 -4.06 1.43
C MET A 195 13.33 -3.23 1.89
N SER A 196 13.19 -2.40 2.92
CA SER A 196 14.29 -1.65 3.53
C SER A 196 15.34 -2.54 4.22
N LYS A 197 15.06 -3.82 4.50
CA LYS A 197 16.06 -4.81 4.98
C LYS A 197 17.07 -5.23 3.92
N TYR A 198 16.71 -5.18 2.63
CA TYR A 198 17.58 -5.68 1.58
C TYR A 198 18.82 -4.79 1.40
N THR A 199 19.96 -5.42 1.16
CA THR A 199 21.20 -4.71 0.81
C THR A 199 21.03 -3.98 -0.51
N PHE A 200 21.82 -2.93 -0.74
CA PHE A 200 21.82 -2.20 -2.03
C PHE A 200 22.02 -3.14 -3.24
N ALA A 201 22.85 -4.18 -3.09
CA ALA A 201 23.06 -5.17 -4.15
C ALA A 201 21.80 -5.99 -4.45
N GLN A 202 21.01 -6.35 -3.45
CA GLN A 202 19.75 -7.07 -3.63
C GLN A 202 18.67 -6.17 -4.23
N LYS A 203 18.57 -4.90 -3.79
CA LYS A 203 17.66 -3.90 -4.42
C LYS A 203 18.02 -3.67 -5.89
N ARG A 204 19.31 -3.62 -6.22
CA ARG A 204 19.78 -3.47 -7.61
C ARG A 204 19.46 -4.70 -8.45
N ALA A 205 19.63 -5.90 -7.91
CA ALA A 205 19.27 -7.14 -8.61
C ALA A 205 17.76 -7.21 -8.90
N GLN A 206 16.92 -6.90 -7.91
CA GLN A 206 15.46 -6.83 -8.05
C GLN A 206 15.03 -5.74 -9.05
N SER A 207 15.66 -4.56 -9.01
CA SER A 207 15.39 -3.47 -9.96
C SER A 207 15.71 -3.89 -11.41
N ILE A 208 16.80 -4.66 -11.61
CA ILE A 208 17.18 -5.18 -12.93
C ILE A 208 16.21 -6.27 -13.40
N GLU A 209 15.74 -7.15 -12.50
CA GLU A 209 14.73 -8.15 -12.84
C GLU A 209 13.40 -7.52 -13.19
N ASN A 210 12.92 -6.57 -12.40
CA ASN A 210 11.67 -5.85 -12.68
C ASN A 210 11.72 -5.08 -14.02
N TYR A 211 12.90 -4.57 -14.41
CA TYR A 211 13.08 -3.91 -15.72
C TYR A 211 13.07 -4.88 -16.90
N LYS A 212 13.39 -6.15 -16.67
CA LYS A 212 13.34 -7.18 -17.73
C LYS A 212 11.94 -7.70 -18.00
N TYR A 213 11.00 -7.48 -17.09
CA TYR A 213 9.61 -7.95 -17.18
C TYR A 213 8.59 -6.81 -17.37
N SER A 214 9.03 -5.56 -17.47
CA SER A 214 8.24 -4.37 -17.84
C SER A 214 8.47 -4.02 -19.31
#